data_6af21dd6f20352d05f87bbf0ac23de05
#
_entry.id   6af21dd6f20352d05f87bbf0ac23de05
#
_cell.length_a   1.000
_cell.length_b   1.000
_cell.length_c   1.000
_cell.angle_alpha   90.00
_cell.angle_beta   90.00
_cell.angle_gamma   90.00
#
_symmetry.space_group_name_H-M   'P 1'
#
loop_
_entity.id
_entity.type
_entity.pdbx_description
1 polymer ?
#
loop_
_entity_poly.entity_id
_entity_poly.type
_entity_poly.pdbx_seq_one_letter_code
_entity_poly.pdbx_strand_id
1 'polypeptide(L)'
;MNGKDSLRDPGTDHTFRTTHWSVVLAAGEQNSAQGQEALARLCQTYWLPVYAFVRKRGHAPDQAKDLTQDFFETFLEKNSVARAVRDRGRFRSFLMTAVENFLHKSHERNQAQKRGGGQPHVSLEALDVEEAYLAEAATSASDPVREFEVRWALTVLDRVIDRLRQEFLEGGREGVFDALQAHLWGDADSVPYLQLAERFGISVANVKTTALRCRRRY
;
A
#
# COMPACT_ATOMS: atom_id res chain seq x y z
N MET A 1 16.95 -50.26 -15.74
CA MET A 1 17.31 -48.86 -16.07
C MET A 1 16.24 -47.96 -15.53
N ASN A 2 16.52 -47.36 -14.36
CA ASN A 2 15.58 -46.59 -13.58
C ASN A 2 15.66 -45.10 -13.95
N GLY A 3 14.64 -44.60 -14.60
CA GLY A 3 14.40 -43.17 -14.73
C GLY A 3 13.53 -42.68 -13.58
N LYS A 4 14.11 -42.11 -12.52
CA LYS A 4 13.40 -41.34 -11.53
C LYS A 4 13.12 -39.98 -12.11
N ASP A 5 11.91 -39.82 -12.61
CA ASP A 5 11.38 -38.52 -12.98
C ASP A 5 10.99 -37.79 -11.68
N SER A 6 11.81 -36.80 -11.35
CA SER A 6 11.70 -36.00 -10.16
C SER A 6 10.61 -34.96 -10.40
N LEU A 7 9.40 -35.21 -9.90
CA LEU A 7 8.34 -34.22 -9.77
C LEU A 7 8.90 -33.06 -8.94
N ARG A 8 9.38 -32.03 -9.60
CA ARG A 8 9.59 -30.71 -9.02
C ARG A 8 8.22 -30.16 -8.70
N ASP A 9 7.89 -30.25 -7.40
CA ASP A 9 6.87 -29.43 -6.77
C ASP A 9 7.13 -27.96 -7.17
N PRO A 10 6.19 -27.26 -7.80
CA PRO A 10 6.32 -25.81 -8.00
C PRO A 10 6.16 -25.15 -6.66
N GLY A 11 7.29 -25.16 -5.91
CA GLY A 11 7.42 -24.60 -4.56
C GLY A 11 6.76 -23.23 -4.51
N THR A 12 5.83 -23.16 -3.64
CA THR A 12 5.19 -22.03 -3.00
C THR A 12 6.21 -20.93 -2.69
N ASP A 13 6.55 -20.14 -3.69
CA ASP A 13 7.25 -18.88 -3.50
C ASP A 13 6.21 -17.84 -3.01
N HIS A 14 5.80 -18.01 -1.74
CA HIS A 14 5.00 -17.06 -0.99
C HIS A 14 5.87 -15.91 -0.46
N THR A 15 6.86 -15.47 -1.23
CA THR A 15 7.43 -14.17 -1.01
C THR A 15 6.32 -13.15 -1.27
N PHE A 16 6.01 -12.33 -0.29
CA PHE A 16 5.17 -11.13 -0.41
C PHE A 16 5.55 -10.39 -1.70
N ARG A 17 4.84 -10.69 -2.76
CA ARG A 17 4.98 -10.03 -4.07
C ARG A 17 4.25 -8.71 -4.00
N THR A 18 4.91 -7.80 -3.43
CA THR A 18 4.51 -6.57 -2.80
C THR A 18 4.13 -5.44 -3.74
N THR A 19 4.32 -5.57 -5.00
CA THR A 19 3.69 -4.78 -6.07
C THR A 19 3.57 -5.73 -7.23
N HIS A 20 2.36 -5.96 -7.71
CA HIS A 20 2.20 -6.78 -8.90
C HIS A 20 2.86 -6.04 -10.06
N TRP A 21 3.98 -6.58 -10.55
CA TRP A 21 4.68 -6.01 -11.70
C TRP A 21 3.77 -5.84 -12.92
N SER A 22 2.70 -6.65 -13.03
CA SER A 22 1.66 -6.46 -14.04
C SER A 22 0.98 -5.08 -13.94
N VAL A 23 0.73 -4.58 -12.71
CA VAL A 23 0.17 -3.24 -12.50
C VAL A 23 1.19 -2.16 -12.85
N VAL A 24 2.46 -2.35 -12.51
CA VAL A 24 3.54 -1.41 -12.86
C VAL A 24 3.72 -1.32 -14.37
N LEU A 25 3.74 -2.46 -15.05
CA LEU A 25 3.87 -2.51 -16.52
C LEU A 25 2.67 -1.88 -17.21
N ALA A 26 1.44 -2.23 -16.79
CA ALA A 26 0.23 -1.62 -17.31
C ALA A 26 0.21 -0.09 -17.10
N ALA A 27 0.63 0.38 -15.92
CA ALA A 27 0.73 1.81 -15.63
C ALA A 27 1.76 2.55 -16.50
N GLY A 28 2.74 1.84 -17.07
CA GLY A 28 3.68 2.39 -18.05
C GLY A 28 3.03 2.70 -19.41
N GLU A 29 1.91 2.04 -19.72
CA GLU A 29 1.12 2.24 -20.95
C GLU A 29 0.05 3.31 -20.76
N GLN A 30 0.45 4.54 -20.47
CA GLN A 30 -0.45 5.64 -20.07
C GLN A 30 -1.57 5.98 -21.09
N ASN A 31 -1.41 5.62 -22.34
CA ASN A 31 -2.38 5.92 -23.41
C ASN A 31 -3.57 4.95 -23.46
N SER A 32 -3.59 3.91 -22.61
CA SER A 32 -4.69 2.95 -22.50
C SER A 32 -5.55 3.22 -21.26
N ALA A 33 -6.85 2.92 -21.32
CA ALA A 33 -7.73 3.01 -20.15
C ALA A 33 -7.23 2.14 -18.99
N GLN A 34 -6.71 0.94 -19.30
CA GLN A 34 -6.10 0.04 -18.31
C GLN A 34 -4.83 0.62 -17.70
N GLY A 35 -4.02 1.32 -18.50
CA GLY A 35 -2.83 2.02 -18.02
C GLY A 35 -3.16 3.14 -17.05
N GLN A 36 -4.17 3.93 -17.35
CA GLN A 36 -4.65 5.01 -16.47
C GLN A 36 -5.20 4.46 -15.14
N GLU A 37 -5.99 3.38 -15.19
CA GLU A 37 -6.49 2.74 -13.98
C GLU A 37 -5.36 2.15 -13.13
N ALA A 38 -4.40 1.45 -13.75
CA ALA A 38 -3.24 0.89 -13.06
C ALA A 38 -2.38 2.01 -12.42
N LEU A 39 -2.24 3.14 -13.11
CA LEU A 39 -1.53 4.31 -12.63
C LEU A 39 -2.22 4.95 -11.43
N ALA A 40 -3.55 5.12 -11.50
CA ALA A 40 -4.35 5.61 -10.37
C ALA A 40 -4.20 4.70 -9.14
N ARG A 41 -4.23 3.38 -9.32
CA ARG A 41 -4.01 2.40 -8.24
C ARG A 41 -2.61 2.51 -7.62
N LEU A 42 -1.58 2.74 -8.44
CA LEU A 42 -0.23 2.96 -7.92
C LEU A 42 -0.16 4.25 -7.10
N CYS A 43 -0.67 5.36 -7.64
CA CYS A 43 -0.71 6.63 -6.90
C CYS A 43 -1.42 6.49 -5.56
N GLN A 44 -2.61 5.91 -5.54
CA GLN A 44 -3.36 5.66 -4.31
C GLN A 44 -2.60 4.76 -3.31
N THR A 45 -1.83 3.76 -3.78
CA THR A 45 -1.06 2.86 -2.91
C THR A 45 0.14 3.55 -2.29
N TYR A 46 0.75 4.47 -3.02
CA TYR A 46 2.01 5.06 -2.62
C TYR A 46 1.89 6.49 -2.09
N TRP A 47 0.70 7.10 -2.14
CA TRP A 47 0.49 8.48 -1.68
C TRP A 47 0.87 8.64 -0.21
N LEU A 48 0.20 7.92 0.69
CA LEU A 48 0.46 8.01 2.13
C LEU A 48 1.89 7.60 2.50
N PRO A 49 2.48 6.51 1.97
CA PRO A 49 3.88 6.18 2.16
C PRO A 49 4.86 7.31 1.77
N VAL A 50 4.64 7.94 0.62
CA VAL A 50 5.49 9.06 0.15
C VAL A 50 5.30 10.28 1.04
N TYR A 51 4.06 10.62 1.37
CA TYR A 51 3.75 11.69 2.30
C TYR A 51 4.45 11.49 3.66
N ALA A 52 4.31 10.31 4.25
CA ALA A 52 4.94 9.97 5.52
C ALA A 52 6.48 10.09 5.47
N PHE A 53 7.07 9.67 4.36
CA PHE A 53 8.51 9.85 4.13
C PHE A 53 8.89 11.33 4.12
N VAL A 54 8.16 12.17 3.41
CA VAL A 54 8.42 13.62 3.34
C VAL A 54 8.21 14.27 4.70
N ARG A 55 7.15 13.91 5.43
CA ARG A 55 6.92 14.35 6.82
C ARG A 55 8.09 14.00 7.73
N LYS A 56 8.59 12.77 7.63
CA LYS A 56 9.72 12.28 8.45
C LYS A 56 11.05 12.96 8.12
N ARG A 57 11.16 13.55 6.92
CA ARG A 57 12.29 14.41 6.53
C ARG A 57 12.21 15.82 7.14
N GLY A 58 11.19 16.12 7.96
CA GLY A 58 11.07 17.36 8.70
C GLY A 58 10.24 18.45 8.00
N HIS A 59 9.53 18.13 6.91
CA HIS A 59 8.62 19.08 6.26
C HIS A 59 7.33 19.23 7.06
N ALA A 60 6.79 20.46 7.15
CA ALA A 60 5.48 20.74 7.74
C ALA A 60 4.36 20.04 6.94
N PRO A 61 3.17 19.78 7.54
CA PRO A 61 2.06 19.07 6.86
C PRO A 61 1.73 19.61 5.47
N ASP A 62 1.47 20.90 5.35
CA ASP A 62 1.12 21.53 4.07
C ASP A 62 2.24 21.38 3.04
N GLN A 63 3.49 21.66 3.46
CA GLN A 63 4.65 21.50 2.58
C GLN A 63 4.86 20.05 2.16
N ALA A 64 4.62 19.10 3.04
CA ALA A 64 4.77 17.68 2.71
C ALA A 64 3.70 17.23 1.72
N LYS A 65 2.47 17.76 1.83
CA LYS A 65 1.40 17.50 0.87
C LYS A 65 1.76 18.05 -0.50
N ASP A 66 2.16 19.32 -0.58
CA ASP A 66 2.55 19.97 -1.84
C ASP A 66 3.69 19.21 -2.51
N LEU A 67 4.75 18.88 -1.76
CA LEU A 67 5.88 18.11 -2.28
C LEU A 67 5.49 16.70 -2.75
N THR A 68 4.53 16.07 -2.08
CA THR A 68 4.03 14.76 -2.48
C THR A 68 3.23 14.87 -3.77
N GLN A 69 2.37 15.87 -3.90
CA GLN A 69 1.61 16.15 -5.11
C GLN A 69 2.55 16.46 -6.28
N ASP A 70 3.45 17.42 -6.13
CA ASP A 70 4.43 17.82 -7.15
C ASP A 70 5.30 16.62 -7.60
N PHE A 71 5.66 15.75 -6.66
CA PHE A 71 6.38 14.53 -6.97
C PHE A 71 5.57 13.64 -7.91
N PHE A 72 4.31 13.33 -7.57
CA PHE A 72 3.49 12.46 -8.41
C PHE A 72 3.19 13.11 -9.76
N GLU A 73 2.89 14.39 -9.82
CA GLU A 73 2.72 15.13 -11.09
C GLU A 73 3.97 14.99 -11.98
N THR A 74 5.15 15.31 -11.44
CA THR A 74 6.42 15.18 -12.18
C THR A 74 6.72 13.74 -12.59
N PHE A 75 6.39 12.78 -11.72
CA PHE A 75 6.61 11.36 -11.94
C PHE A 75 5.74 10.82 -13.09
N LEU A 76 4.50 11.30 -13.16
CA LEU A 76 3.51 10.97 -14.19
C LEU A 76 3.84 11.64 -15.53
N GLU A 77 4.10 12.94 -15.54
CA GLU A 77 4.46 13.70 -16.74
C GLU A 77 5.66 13.09 -17.47
N LYS A 78 6.66 12.65 -16.72
CA LYS A 78 7.89 12.05 -17.28
C LYS A 78 7.74 10.58 -17.65
N ASN A 79 6.54 9.99 -17.51
CA ASN A 79 6.29 8.58 -17.65
C ASN A 79 7.37 7.73 -16.92
N SER A 80 7.70 8.13 -15.70
CA SER A 80 8.80 7.53 -14.95
C SER A 80 8.52 6.06 -14.59
N VAL A 81 7.25 5.65 -14.56
CA VAL A 81 6.83 4.26 -14.34
C VAL A 81 7.37 3.35 -15.45
N ALA A 82 7.38 3.81 -16.71
CA ALA A 82 7.90 3.03 -17.83
C ALA A 82 9.42 2.75 -17.72
N ARG A 83 10.14 3.49 -16.88
CA ARG A 83 11.56 3.28 -16.61
C ARG A 83 11.82 2.24 -15.51
N ALA A 84 10.77 1.81 -14.81
CA ALA A 84 10.87 0.77 -13.80
C ALA A 84 11.13 -0.57 -14.49
N VAL A 85 12.25 -1.21 -14.14
CA VAL A 85 12.67 -2.49 -14.72
C VAL A 85 12.61 -3.55 -13.64
N ARG A 86 11.86 -4.62 -13.89
CA ARG A 86 11.65 -5.71 -12.95
C ARG A 86 12.94 -6.34 -12.45
N ASP A 87 13.92 -6.51 -13.35
CA ASP A 87 15.19 -7.17 -13.04
C ASP A 87 16.12 -6.32 -12.17
N ARG A 88 15.83 -5.02 -12.00
CA ARG A 88 16.57 -4.10 -11.13
C ARG A 88 16.04 -4.03 -9.70
N GLY A 89 15.08 -4.90 -9.34
CA GLY A 89 14.59 -5.00 -7.98
C GLY A 89 13.13 -4.59 -7.78
N ARG A 90 12.77 -4.21 -6.56
CA ARG A 90 11.40 -3.92 -6.19
C ARG A 90 10.97 -2.53 -6.67
N PHE A 91 9.75 -2.38 -7.19
CA PHE A 91 9.22 -1.08 -7.64
C PHE A 91 9.28 -0.02 -6.53
N ARG A 92 9.00 -0.39 -5.28
CA ARG A 92 9.06 0.54 -4.14
C ARG A 92 10.45 1.13 -3.93
N SER A 93 11.52 0.36 -4.15
CA SER A 93 12.89 0.86 -4.05
C SER A 93 13.20 1.85 -5.18
N PHE A 94 12.72 1.58 -6.38
CA PHE A 94 12.79 2.52 -7.50
C PHE A 94 12.04 3.81 -7.20
N LEU A 95 10.80 3.71 -6.68
CA LEU A 95 9.98 4.87 -6.32
C LEU A 95 10.67 5.71 -5.23
N MET A 96 11.22 5.05 -4.20
CA MET A 96 11.93 5.73 -3.12
C MET A 96 13.11 6.55 -3.64
N THR A 97 13.94 5.94 -4.51
CA THR A 97 15.06 6.65 -5.16
C THR A 97 14.56 7.84 -5.99
N ALA A 98 13.41 7.69 -6.66
CA ALA A 98 12.82 8.78 -7.43
C ALA A 98 12.35 9.94 -6.52
N VAL A 99 11.72 9.62 -5.37
CA VAL A 99 11.31 10.62 -4.37
C VAL A 99 12.52 11.35 -3.80
N GLU A 100 13.57 10.65 -3.41
CA GLU A 100 14.80 11.26 -2.88
C GLU A 100 15.44 12.23 -3.89
N ASN A 101 15.55 11.80 -5.14
CA ASN A 101 16.09 12.66 -6.21
C ASN A 101 15.21 13.88 -6.47
N PHE A 102 13.88 13.72 -6.38
CA PHE A 102 12.95 14.84 -6.52
C PHE A 102 13.12 15.85 -5.38
N LEU A 103 13.13 15.38 -4.14
CA LEU A 103 13.27 16.26 -2.96
C LEU A 103 14.61 17.03 -3.00
N HIS A 104 15.70 16.37 -3.40
CA HIS A 104 16.98 17.03 -3.55
C HIS A 104 16.91 18.19 -4.55
N LYS A 105 16.35 17.94 -5.73
CA LYS A 105 16.19 18.97 -6.77
C LYS A 105 15.21 20.07 -6.36
N SER A 106 14.13 19.74 -5.64
CA SER A 106 13.18 20.71 -5.12
C SER A 106 13.86 21.64 -4.08
N HIS A 107 14.68 21.07 -3.21
CA HIS A 107 15.47 21.85 -2.25
C HIS A 107 16.42 22.83 -2.93
N GLU A 108 17.17 22.39 -3.95
CA GLU A 108 18.07 23.25 -4.74
C GLU A 108 17.31 24.40 -5.42
N ARG A 109 16.15 24.12 -6.01
CA ARG A 109 15.28 25.14 -6.63
C ARG A 109 14.76 26.15 -5.61
N ASN A 110 14.28 25.68 -4.45
CA ASN A 110 13.76 26.54 -3.39
C ASN A 110 14.85 27.42 -2.77
N GLN A 111 16.09 26.95 -2.68
CA GLN A 111 17.22 27.79 -2.28
C GLN A 111 17.53 28.87 -3.31
N ALA A 112 17.37 28.58 -4.60
CA ALA A 112 17.54 29.57 -5.66
C ALA A 112 16.38 30.59 -5.70
N GLN A 113 15.15 30.17 -5.34
CA GLN A 113 13.94 31.00 -5.36
C GLN A 113 13.65 31.77 -4.07
N LYS A 114 14.30 31.48 -2.94
CA LYS A 114 14.09 32.17 -1.65
C LYS A 114 14.32 33.71 -1.68
N ARG A 115 14.47 34.30 -2.85
CA ARG A 115 14.48 35.75 -3.07
C ARG A 115 13.11 36.33 -3.47
N GLY A 116 12.02 35.54 -3.54
CA GLY A 116 10.67 36.00 -3.87
C GLY A 116 9.64 35.24 -3.06
N GLY A 117 8.95 35.94 -2.18
CA GLY A 117 8.01 35.37 -1.21
C GLY A 117 6.78 34.73 -1.85
N GLY A 118 6.47 33.50 -1.43
CA GLY A 118 5.20 32.81 -1.66
C GLY A 118 4.47 32.64 -0.34
N GLN A 119 3.15 32.89 -0.35
CA GLN A 119 2.29 32.67 0.83
C GLN A 119 1.83 31.20 0.89
N PRO A 120 1.73 30.59 2.10
CA PRO A 120 1.22 29.24 2.24
C PRO A 120 -0.30 29.22 2.08
N HIS A 121 -0.81 28.32 1.21
CA HIS A 121 -2.22 27.98 1.12
C HIS A 121 -2.50 26.79 2.04
N VAL A 122 -3.46 26.94 2.96
CA VAL A 122 -3.96 25.84 3.79
C VAL A 122 -5.10 25.15 3.06
N SER A 123 -4.96 23.84 2.77
CA SER A 123 -6.00 23.02 2.12
C SER A 123 -6.66 22.11 3.15
N LEU A 124 -8.01 22.04 3.15
CA LEU A 124 -8.79 21.15 4.04
C LEU A 124 -8.42 19.66 3.86
N GLU A 125 -8.11 19.25 2.63
CA GLU A 125 -7.71 17.87 2.32
C GLU A 125 -6.32 17.49 2.91
N ALA A 126 -5.54 18.47 3.37
CA ALA A 126 -4.28 18.21 4.07
C ALA A 126 -4.50 17.63 5.46
N LEU A 127 -5.64 17.92 6.09
CA LEU A 127 -5.97 17.44 7.42
C LEU A 127 -6.23 15.94 7.44
N ASP A 128 -6.92 15.38 6.44
CA ASP A 128 -7.24 13.95 6.38
C ASP A 128 -5.98 13.09 6.24
N VAL A 129 -5.02 13.53 5.42
CA VAL A 129 -3.75 12.81 5.23
C VAL A 129 -2.87 12.90 6.47
N GLU A 130 -2.85 14.06 7.15
CA GLU A 130 -2.09 14.23 8.39
C GLU A 130 -2.72 13.42 9.52
N GLU A 131 -4.05 13.36 9.62
CA GLU A 131 -4.75 12.52 10.59
C GLU A 131 -4.41 11.04 10.38
N ALA A 132 -4.46 10.53 9.16
CA ALA A 132 -4.03 9.18 8.82
C ALA A 132 -2.55 8.94 9.14
N TYR A 133 -1.69 9.94 8.92
CA TYR A 133 -0.28 9.88 9.31
C TYR A 133 -0.12 9.79 10.82
N LEU A 134 -0.83 10.62 11.60
CA LEU A 134 -0.73 10.68 13.05
C LEU A 134 -1.38 9.48 13.74
N ALA A 135 -2.50 8.97 13.23
CA ALA A 135 -3.19 7.80 13.78
C ALA A 135 -2.28 6.57 13.88
N GLU A 136 -1.35 6.43 12.94
CA GLU A 136 -0.41 5.33 12.90
C GLU A 136 1.01 5.71 13.39
N ALA A 137 1.26 6.98 13.68
CA ALA A 137 2.59 7.50 14.06
C ALA A 137 3.12 6.99 15.42
N ALA A 138 2.33 6.20 16.14
CA ALA A 138 2.74 5.54 17.40
C ALA A 138 3.92 4.55 17.21
N THR A 139 4.25 4.17 16.00
CA THR A 139 5.47 3.41 15.69
C THR A 139 6.63 4.37 15.47
N SER A 140 7.39 4.62 16.52
CA SER A 140 8.56 5.52 16.60
C SER A 140 9.73 5.06 15.71
N ALA A 141 9.54 4.93 14.42
CA ALA A 141 10.66 4.78 13.50
C ALA A 141 11.29 6.15 13.23
N SER A 142 12.54 6.35 13.64
CA SER A 142 13.29 7.59 13.37
C SER A 142 13.78 7.69 11.92
N ASP A 143 13.78 6.58 11.19
CA ASP A 143 14.28 6.48 9.81
C ASP A 143 13.15 6.71 8.79
N PRO A 144 13.27 7.72 7.90
CA PRO A 144 12.28 8.00 6.87
C PRO A 144 12.01 6.82 5.91
N VAL A 145 13.04 6.03 5.56
CA VAL A 145 12.90 4.87 4.67
C VAL A 145 12.06 3.79 5.34
N ARG A 146 12.32 3.53 6.61
CA ARG A 146 11.53 2.58 7.39
C ARG A 146 10.09 3.04 7.55
N GLU A 147 9.85 4.32 7.78
CA GLU A 147 8.50 4.88 7.84
C GLU A 147 7.74 4.63 6.53
N PHE A 148 8.36 4.92 5.38
CA PHE A 148 7.78 4.60 4.09
C PHE A 148 7.43 3.12 3.95
N GLU A 149 8.35 2.21 4.33
CA GLU A 149 8.11 0.77 4.21
C GLU A 149 6.97 0.29 5.11
N VAL A 150 6.88 0.78 6.33
CA VAL A 150 5.79 0.47 7.26
C VAL A 150 4.46 0.97 6.70
N ARG A 151 4.37 2.22 6.28
CA ARG A 151 3.14 2.80 5.71
C ARG A 151 2.70 2.06 4.45
N TRP A 152 3.66 1.75 3.61
CA TRP A 152 3.36 0.96 2.43
C TRP A 152 2.80 -0.43 2.79
N ALA A 153 3.39 -1.12 3.76
CA ALA A 153 2.91 -2.42 4.20
C ALA A 153 1.48 -2.33 4.75
N LEU A 154 1.20 -1.35 5.61
CA LEU A 154 -0.14 -1.11 6.17
C LEU A 154 -1.15 -0.81 5.05
N THR A 155 -0.83 0.10 4.13
CA THR A 155 -1.72 0.40 2.99
C THR A 155 -2.03 -0.84 2.14
N VAL A 156 -1.07 -1.74 1.95
CA VAL A 156 -1.31 -3.00 1.22
C VAL A 156 -2.22 -3.93 2.02
N LEU A 157 -2.01 -4.03 3.33
CA LEU A 157 -2.83 -4.85 4.23
C LEU A 157 -4.28 -4.36 4.26
N ASP A 158 -4.51 -3.07 4.41
CA ASP A 158 -5.85 -2.46 4.41
C ASP A 158 -6.60 -2.78 3.11
N ARG A 159 -5.93 -2.65 1.97
CA ARG A 159 -6.53 -3.00 0.67
C ARG A 159 -6.91 -4.47 0.54
N VAL A 160 -6.11 -5.37 1.11
CA VAL A 160 -6.45 -6.80 1.11
C VAL A 160 -7.69 -7.04 1.97
N ILE A 161 -7.79 -6.37 3.12
CA ILE A 161 -8.94 -6.44 4.00
C ILE A 161 -10.20 -5.90 3.32
N ASP A 162 -10.11 -4.72 2.71
CA ASP A 162 -11.23 -4.10 1.99
C ASP A 162 -11.72 -4.98 0.85
N ARG A 163 -10.80 -5.58 0.10
CA ARG A 163 -11.16 -6.52 -0.97
C ARG A 163 -11.84 -7.77 -0.42
N LEU A 164 -11.32 -8.33 0.66
CA LEU A 164 -11.96 -9.48 1.31
C LEU A 164 -13.36 -9.11 1.83
N ARG A 165 -13.50 -7.94 2.48
CA ARG A 165 -14.80 -7.44 2.95
C ARG A 165 -15.78 -7.31 1.79
N GLN A 166 -15.36 -6.73 0.67
CA GLN A 166 -16.20 -6.57 -0.52
C GLN A 166 -16.67 -7.92 -1.08
N GLU A 167 -15.79 -8.92 -1.17
CA GLU A 167 -16.15 -10.26 -1.63
C GLU A 167 -17.17 -10.95 -0.69
N PHE A 168 -17.09 -10.70 0.61
CA PHE A 168 -18.08 -11.20 1.57
C PHE A 168 -19.40 -10.45 1.47
N LEU A 169 -19.37 -9.13 1.24
CA LEU A 169 -20.55 -8.30 1.02
C LEU A 169 -21.32 -8.77 -0.23
N GLU A 170 -20.62 -8.96 -1.36
CA GLU A 170 -21.20 -9.48 -2.60
C GLU A 170 -21.82 -10.88 -2.43
N GLY A 171 -21.24 -11.69 -1.53
CA GLY A 171 -21.78 -12.99 -1.15
C GLY A 171 -22.88 -12.96 -0.07
N GLY A 172 -23.35 -11.79 0.36
CA GLY A 172 -24.34 -11.64 1.43
C GLY A 172 -23.85 -12.11 2.80
N ARG A 173 -22.54 -12.06 3.07
CA ARG A 173 -21.89 -12.59 4.28
C ARG A 173 -21.02 -11.57 5.02
N GLU A 174 -21.32 -10.30 4.88
CA GLU A 174 -20.55 -9.20 5.49
C GLU A 174 -20.36 -9.40 7.00
N GLY A 175 -21.44 -9.70 7.75
CA GLY A 175 -21.36 -9.94 9.18
C GLY A 175 -20.47 -11.13 9.58
N VAL A 176 -20.26 -12.10 8.68
CA VAL A 176 -19.32 -13.21 8.91
C VAL A 176 -17.89 -12.71 8.80
N PHE A 177 -17.58 -11.82 7.84
CA PHE A 177 -16.26 -11.25 7.69
C PHE A 177 -15.88 -10.41 8.91
N ASP A 178 -16.74 -9.50 9.34
CA ASP A 178 -16.49 -8.63 10.49
C ASP A 178 -16.24 -9.43 11.77
N ALA A 179 -17.01 -10.50 11.97
CA ALA A 179 -16.81 -11.40 13.11
C ALA A 179 -15.54 -12.25 13.02
N LEU A 180 -15.01 -12.51 11.81
CA LEU A 180 -13.77 -13.23 11.60
C LEU A 180 -12.54 -12.32 11.63
N GLN A 181 -12.69 -11.02 11.52
CA GLN A 181 -11.58 -10.07 11.41
C GLN A 181 -10.62 -10.16 12.62
N ALA A 182 -11.15 -10.25 13.85
CA ALA A 182 -10.35 -10.44 15.05
C ALA A 182 -9.49 -11.72 15.00
N HIS A 183 -10.03 -12.79 14.41
CA HIS A 183 -9.28 -14.03 14.21
C HIS A 183 -8.15 -13.92 13.18
N LEU A 184 -8.25 -13.01 12.23
CA LEU A 184 -7.19 -12.81 11.23
C LEU A 184 -5.93 -12.22 11.87
N TRP A 185 -6.12 -11.38 12.86
CA TRP A 185 -5.03 -10.71 13.59
C TRP A 185 -4.45 -11.53 14.74
N GLY A 186 -5.08 -12.65 15.08
CA GLY A 186 -4.66 -13.47 16.23
C GLY A 186 -5.02 -12.83 17.56
N ASP A 187 -6.09 -12.04 17.59
CA ASP A 187 -6.60 -11.42 18.80
C ASP A 187 -7.02 -12.49 19.81
N ALA A 188 -6.45 -12.40 21.03
CA ALA A 188 -6.73 -13.35 22.12
C ALA A 188 -8.19 -13.29 22.59
N ASP A 189 -8.84 -12.12 22.44
CA ASP A 189 -10.23 -11.89 22.81
C ASP A 189 -11.24 -12.21 21.69
N SER A 190 -10.79 -12.88 20.63
CA SER A 190 -11.66 -13.24 19.52
C SER A 190 -12.76 -14.22 19.95
N VAL A 191 -13.99 -13.98 19.47
CA VAL A 191 -15.18 -14.81 19.75
C VAL A 191 -14.92 -16.26 19.33
N PRO A 192 -15.17 -17.29 20.20
CA PRO A 192 -14.93 -18.68 19.83
C PRO A 192 -15.63 -19.11 18.56
N TYR A 193 -14.99 -19.92 17.73
CA TYR A 193 -15.56 -20.39 16.46
C TYR A 193 -16.91 -21.10 16.61
N LEU A 194 -17.18 -21.71 17.77
CA LEU A 194 -18.45 -22.34 18.08
C LEU A 194 -19.57 -21.30 18.12
N GLN A 195 -19.36 -20.19 18.81
CA GLN A 195 -20.34 -19.09 18.91
C GLN A 195 -20.58 -18.42 17.57
N LEU A 196 -19.53 -18.28 16.75
CA LEU A 196 -19.70 -17.76 15.38
C LEU A 196 -20.51 -18.73 14.52
N ALA A 197 -20.28 -20.04 14.65
CA ALA A 197 -21.03 -21.07 13.94
C ALA A 197 -22.54 -20.99 14.29
N GLU A 198 -22.86 -20.88 15.58
CA GLU A 198 -24.24 -20.74 16.07
C GLU A 198 -24.88 -19.43 15.58
N ARG A 199 -24.15 -18.30 15.72
CA ARG A 199 -24.63 -16.96 15.30
C ARG A 199 -25.01 -16.90 13.82
N PHE A 200 -24.23 -17.54 12.95
CA PHE A 200 -24.41 -17.48 11.50
C PHE A 200 -25.08 -18.72 10.90
N GLY A 201 -25.46 -19.71 11.72
CA GLY A 201 -26.14 -20.92 11.25
C GLY A 201 -25.28 -21.78 10.32
N ILE A 202 -23.97 -21.79 10.51
CA ILE A 202 -23.00 -22.55 9.71
C ILE A 202 -22.19 -23.51 10.60
N SER A 203 -21.57 -24.52 10.01
CA SER A 203 -20.75 -25.46 10.80
C SER A 203 -19.45 -24.82 11.28
N VAL A 204 -18.94 -25.25 12.44
CA VAL A 204 -17.64 -24.85 12.98
C VAL A 204 -16.51 -25.13 11.97
N ALA A 205 -16.61 -26.23 11.23
CA ALA A 205 -15.65 -26.57 10.18
C ALA A 205 -15.65 -25.51 9.05
N ASN A 206 -16.83 -25.01 8.70
CA ASN A 206 -16.96 -23.94 7.68
C ASN A 206 -16.35 -22.63 8.19
N VAL A 207 -16.60 -22.23 9.45
CA VAL A 207 -16.00 -21.03 10.06
C VAL A 207 -14.47 -21.15 10.03
N LYS A 208 -13.90 -22.26 10.48
CA LYS A 208 -12.43 -22.50 10.49
C LYS A 208 -11.85 -22.47 9.08
N THR A 209 -12.50 -23.10 8.12
CA THR A 209 -12.05 -23.13 6.72
C THR A 209 -12.09 -21.74 6.12
N THR A 210 -13.12 -20.96 6.42
CA THR A 210 -13.25 -19.57 5.95
C THR A 210 -12.14 -18.69 6.54
N ALA A 211 -11.90 -18.77 7.85
CA ALA A 211 -10.81 -18.05 8.50
C ALA A 211 -9.44 -18.41 7.90
N LEU A 212 -9.20 -19.71 7.66
CA LEU A 212 -7.97 -20.18 7.04
C LEU A 212 -7.80 -19.67 5.61
N ARG A 213 -8.88 -19.65 4.80
CA ARG A 213 -8.85 -19.08 3.44
C ARG A 213 -8.54 -17.59 3.45
N CYS A 214 -9.17 -16.84 4.37
CA CYS A 214 -8.85 -15.42 4.54
C CYS A 214 -7.38 -15.22 4.90
N ARG A 215 -6.85 -15.95 5.90
CA ARG A 215 -5.44 -15.86 6.31
C ARG A 215 -4.45 -16.20 5.19
N ARG A 216 -4.78 -17.12 4.28
CA ARG A 216 -3.91 -17.46 3.13
C ARG A 216 -3.91 -16.40 2.04
N ARG A 217 -4.92 -15.55 2.00
CA ARG A 217 -5.07 -14.46 1.01
C ARG A 217 -4.59 -13.12 1.56
N TYR A 218 -4.54 -13.04 2.89
CA TYR A 218 -3.98 -11.94 3.65
C TYR A 218 -2.45 -12.11 3.82
#